data_3f5d24b45ff9b47041e974bbcfd2bcab
#
_entry.id   3f5d24b45ff9b47041e974bbcfd2bcab
#
_cell.length_a   1.000
_cell.length_b   1.000
_cell.length_c   1.000
_cell.angle_alpha   90.00
_cell.angle_beta   90.00
_cell.angle_gamma   90.00
#
_symmetry.space_group_name_H-M   'P 1'
#
loop_
_entity.id
_entity.type
_entity.pdbx_description
1 polymer ?
#
loop_
_entity_poly.entity_id
_entity_poly.type
_entity_poly.pdbx_seq_one_letter_code
_entity_poly.pdbx_strand_id
1 'polypeptide(L)'
;MRVYESARELRIACKHDDLLPSLSEYDPHRETREIECGIPVKRFCRETETIDLTHTKDEVLVWRILLTADVSVAEIPVEMLKKQDMILVYRTNSEEQLAECVRPLFSLQKREPGEVVCRPAVFCFANTDAAKEFIRVIGWQMLTDSQIIDIDCEDVIKAFASQRGHILCISKKMLIPQEELSTKDAEVQGALLIFRGDEQLSMFEVCGQAEELSRSFHESADIIWMIIGCHEQSVTALLATNLTDQGFCSCNGL
;
A
#
# COMPACT_ATOMS: atom_id res chain seq x y z
N MET A 1 19.86 32.28 2.36
CA MET A 1 19.30 30.99 1.96
C MET A 1 19.09 30.19 3.23
N ARG A 2 17.87 29.95 3.65
CA ARG A 2 17.58 29.08 4.80
C ARG A 2 17.38 27.68 4.23
N VAL A 3 18.15 26.72 4.72
CA VAL A 3 17.94 25.30 4.46
C VAL A 3 16.85 24.87 5.44
N TYR A 4 15.76 24.35 4.94
CA TYR A 4 14.72 23.74 5.77
C TYR A 4 14.95 22.23 5.76
N GLU A 5 15.03 21.66 6.93
CA GLU A 5 15.07 20.21 7.10
C GLU A 5 13.62 19.73 7.13
N SER A 6 13.23 18.91 6.16
CA SER A 6 12.00 18.13 6.23
C SER A 6 12.37 16.70 6.61
N ALA A 7 11.67 16.13 7.57
CA ALA A 7 11.86 14.74 7.94
C ALA A 7 10.68 13.91 7.44
N ARG A 8 10.97 12.76 6.84
CA ARG A 8 9.98 11.74 6.51
C ARG A 8 10.18 10.55 7.44
N GLU A 9 9.10 10.11 8.04
CA GLU A 9 9.14 9.01 9.00
C GLU A 9 8.10 7.95 8.63
N LEU A 10 8.57 6.72 8.45
CA LEU A 10 7.75 5.54 8.27
C LEU A 10 7.82 4.67 9.52
N ARG A 11 6.68 4.43 10.16
CA ARG A 11 6.55 3.55 11.34
C ARG A 11 5.73 2.34 10.95
N ILE A 12 6.30 1.15 11.10
CA ILE A 12 5.63 -0.11 10.78
C ILE A 12 5.54 -0.96 12.04
N ALA A 13 4.32 -1.14 12.54
CA ALA A 13 3.99 -2.03 13.63
C ALA A 13 3.69 -3.43 13.10
N CYS A 14 4.37 -4.46 13.61
CA CYS A 14 4.12 -5.85 13.25
C CYS A 14 4.53 -6.78 14.39
N LYS A 15 3.66 -7.74 14.75
CA LYS A 15 4.01 -8.77 15.76
C LYS A 15 5.12 -9.71 15.29
N HIS A 16 5.27 -9.91 14.00
CA HIS A 16 6.21 -10.84 13.38
C HIS A 16 7.24 -10.06 12.56
N ASP A 17 8.39 -9.78 13.16
CA ASP A 17 9.48 -8.98 12.58
C ASP A 17 10.03 -9.55 11.27
N ASP A 18 9.99 -10.88 11.12
CA ASP A 18 10.40 -11.64 9.93
C ASP A 18 9.47 -11.41 8.71
N LEU A 19 8.26 -10.90 8.95
CA LEU A 19 7.34 -10.55 7.87
C LEU A 19 7.63 -9.20 7.23
N LEU A 20 8.39 -8.33 7.90
CA LEU A 20 8.70 -7.03 7.33
C LEU A 20 9.79 -7.16 6.26
N PRO A 21 9.58 -6.58 5.07
CA PRO A 21 10.63 -6.53 4.07
C PRO A 21 11.83 -5.73 4.59
N SER A 22 13.02 -6.04 4.10
CA SER A 22 14.16 -5.16 4.29
C SER A 22 13.91 -3.88 3.49
N LEU A 23 14.02 -2.74 4.15
CA LEU A 23 13.99 -1.43 3.51
C LEU A 23 15.40 -0.82 3.39
N SER A 24 16.42 -1.57 3.80
CA SER A 24 17.83 -1.14 3.75
C SER A 24 18.38 -0.96 2.32
N GLU A 25 17.69 -1.49 1.32
CA GLU A 25 18.02 -1.29 -0.09
C GLU A 25 17.71 0.11 -0.62
N TYR A 26 16.94 0.91 0.13
CA TYR A 26 16.51 2.25 -0.25
C TYR A 26 17.33 3.38 0.40
N ASP A 27 18.66 3.20 0.53
CA ASP A 27 19.63 4.15 1.05
C ASP A 27 19.70 4.32 2.61
N PRO A 28 20.75 4.91 3.17
CA PRO A 28 21.11 4.82 4.59
C PRO A 28 20.06 5.45 5.51
N HIS A 29 19.06 4.66 5.88
CA HIS A 29 18.02 5.09 6.78
C HIS A 29 18.40 4.71 8.20
N ARG A 30 18.11 5.61 9.11
CA ARG A 30 18.21 5.32 10.52
C ARG A 30 17.03 4.44 10.93
N GLU A 31 17.23 3.11 10.94
CA GLU A 31 16.28 2.18 11.52
C GLU A 31 16.39 2.20 13.04
N THR A 32 15.27 2.36 13.73
CA THR A 32 15.15 2.17 15.17
C THR A 32 14.00 1.23 15.49
N ARG A 33 14.04 0.58 16.66
CA ARG A 33 13.01 -0.35 17.12
C ARG A 33 12.43 0.14 18.44
N GLU A 34 11.12 0.11 18.50
CA GLU A 34 10.34 0.51 19.67
C GLU A 34 9.28 -0.58 19.97
N ILE A 35 8.65 -0.50 21.14
CA ILE A 35 7.49 -1.33 21.46
C ILE A 35 6.32 -0.40 21.78
N GLU A 36 5.24 -0.51 21.05
CA GLU A 36 4.03 0.25 21.27
C GLU A 36 2.85 -0.70 21.55
N CYS A 37 2.20 -0.55 22.72
CA CYS A 37 1.12 -1.45 23.15
C CYS A 37 1.48 -2.94 23.11
N GLY A 38 2.76 -3.29 23.36
CA GLY A 38 3.25 -4.66 23.31
C GLY A 38 3.54 -5.19 21.88
N ILE A 39 3.44 -4.34 20.87
CA ILE A 39 3.71 -4.70 19.47
C ILE A 39 5.03 -4.05 19.05
N PRO A 40 5.97 -4.82 18.45
CA PRO A 40 7.18 -4.27 17.87
C PRO A 40 6.88 -3.26 16.77
N VAL A 41 7.56 -2.12 16.79
CA VAL A 41 7.47 -1.06 15.79
C VAL A 41 8.85 -0.80 15.23
N LYS A 42 9.01 -0.96 13.92
CA LYS A 42 10.19 -0.48 13.19
C LYS A 42 9.91 0.95 12.71
N ARG A 43 10.88 1.81 12.96
CA ARG A 43 10.83 3.21 12.58
C ARG A 43 11.98 3.49 11.64
N PHE A 44 11.66 4.02 10.49
CA PHE A 44 12.59 4.45 9.46
C PHE A 44 12.48 5.97 9.34
N CYS A 45 13.60 6.67 9.51
CA CYS A 45 13.65 8.13 9.39
C CYS A 45 14.57 8.50 8.25
N ARG A 46 14.12 9.46 7.47
CA ARG A 46 14.93 10.16 6.50
C ARG A 46 14.86 11.66 6.76
N GLU A 47 16.01 12.27 6.89
CA GLU A 47 16.18 13.71 6.92
C GLU A 47 16.48 14.17 5.48
N THR A 48 15.64 15.03 4.93
CA THR A 48 15.86 15.60 3.59
C THR A 48 16.10 17.09 3.72
N GLU A 49 17.20 17.57 3.16
CA GLU A 49 17.44 19.00 3.00
C GLU A 49 16.61 19.49 1.80
N THR A 50 15.52 20.18 2.08
CA THR A 50 14.73 20.84 1.02
C THR A 50 15.04 22.32 1.01
N ILE A 51 15.39 22.84 -0.15
CA ILE A 51 15.46 24.28 -0.40
C ILE A 51 14.06 24.70 -0.86
N ASP A 52 13.14 24.90 0.07
CA ASP A 52 11.85 25.50 -0.23
C ASP A 52 11.82 26.95 0.26
N LEU A 53 11.50 27.86 -0.65
CA LEU A 53 11.41 29.29 -0.37
C LEU A 53 10.03 29.72 0.15
N THR A 54 9.07 28.81 0.18
CA THR A 54 7.65 29.14 0.40
C THR A 54 7.08 28.65 1.75
N HIS A 55 7.67 27.66 2.40
CA HIS A 55 7.17 27.13 3.66
C HIS A 55 8.06 27.42 4.87
N THR A 56 7.42 27.84 5.95
CA THR A 56 8.06 28.35 7.19
C THR A 56 8.01 27.36 8.35
N LYS A 57 7.72 26.10 8.14
CA LYS A 57 7.64 25.09 9.20
C LYS A 57 8.41 23.83 8.85
N ASP A 58 9.16 23.31 9.83
CA ASP A 58 9.72 21.98 9.83
C ASP A 58 8.56 20.97 9.90
N GLU A 59 8.04 20.52 8.77
CA GLU A 59 6.96 19.53 8.72
C GLU A 59 7.57 18.15 8.66
N VAL A 60 7.35 17.38 9.73
CA VAL A 60 7.66 15.95 9.75
C VAL A 60 6.45 15.20 9.20
N LEU A 61 6.60 14.61 8.01
CA LEU A 61 5.60 13.72 7.47
C LEU A 61 5.76 12.33 8.08
N VAL A 62 4.82 11.92 8.90
CA VAL A 62 4.83 10.61 9.57
C VAL A 62 3.72 9.73 9.02
N TRP A 63 4.08 8.52 8.56
CA TRP A 63 3.13 7.48 8.21
C TRP A 63 3.21 6.32 9.20
N ARG A 64 2.08 5.94 9.78
CA ARG A 64 1.94 4.84 10.72
C ARG A 64 1.19 3.69 10.08
N ILE A 65 1.86 2.57 9.94
CA ILE A 65 1.33 1.37 9.29
C ILE A 65 1.30 0.23 10.32
N LEU A 66 0.19 -0.47 10.39
CA LEU A 66 0.08 -1.74 11.11
C LEU A 66 -0.05 -2.89 10.10
N LEU A 67 0.85 -3.86 10.17
CA LEU A 67 0.76 -5.12 9.42
C LEU A 67 0.32 -6.25 10.36
N THR A 68 -0.75 -6.95 10.01
CA THR A 68 -1.30 -8.04 10.83
C THR A 68 -1.93 -9.15 9.99
N ALA A 69 -1.96 -10.37 10.54
CA ALA A 69 -2.76 -11.46 9.99
C ALA A 69 -4.25 -11.23 10.30
N ASP A 70 -5.14 -11.74 9.43
CA ASP A 70 -6.59 -11.72 9.65
C ASP A 70 -6.98 -12.30 11.02
N VAL A 71 -6.41 -13.45 11.40
CA VAL A 71 -6.67 -14.13 12.69
C VAL A 71 -6.23 -13.33 13.92
N SER A 72 -5.31 -12.39 13.76
CA SER A 72 -4.74 -11.61 14.86
C SER A 72 -5.35 -10.23 15.04
N VAL A 73 -6.23 -9.80 14.16
CA VAL A 73 -6.85 -8.45 14.21
C VAL A 73 -7.57 -8.21 15.54
N ALA A 74 -8.32 -9.20 16.03
CA ALA A 74 -9.09 -9.09 17.27
C ALA A 74 -8.21 -8.95 18.54
N GLU A 75 -6.94 -9.32 18.46
CA GLU A 75 -5.98 -9.24 19.58
C GLU A 75 -5.30 -7.87 19.69
N ILE A 76 -5.48 -7.01 18.69
CA ILE A 76 -4.82 -5.72 18.64
C ILE A 76 -5.64 -4.69 19.44
N PRO A 77 -5.02 -3.98 20.38
CA PRO A 77 -5.72 -2.94 21.14
C PRO A 77 -6.32 -1.87 20.23
N VAL A 78 -7.58 -1.51 20.47
CA VAL A 78 -8.30 -0.50 19.67
C VAL A 78 -7.55 0.84 19.61
N GLU A 79 -6.89 1.22 20.71
CA GLU A 79 -6.09 2.45 20.77
C GLU A 79 -4.86 2.40 19.83
N MET A 80 -4.33 1.21 19.58
CA MET A 80 -3.28 1.01 18.58
C MET A 80 -3.84 1.16 17.16
N LEU A 81 -4.99 0.53 16.88
CA LEU A 81 -5.66 0.61 15.57
C LEU A 81 -6.01 2.07 15.19
N LYS A 82 -6.55 2.84 16.14
CA LYS A 82 -6.95 4.23 15.90
C LYS A 82 -5.80 5.19 15.58
N LYS A 83 -4.58 4.84 15.98
CA LYS A 83 -3.39 5.67 15.77
C LYS A 83 -2.75 5.46 14.40
N GLN A 84 -3.20 4.45 13.65
CA GLN A 84 -2.62 4.13 12.36
C GLN A 84 -3.18 5.01 11.26
N ASP A 85 -2.35 5.31 10.27
CA ASP A 85 -2.78 5.89 9.00
C ASP A 85 -3.27 4.76 8.06
N MET A 86 -2.61 3.60 8.12
CA MET A 86 -2.95 2.41 7.35
C MET A 86 -2.96 1.15 8.21
N ILE A 87 -3.94 0.28 7.98
CA ILE A 87 -4.01 -1.07 8.54
C ILE A 87 -3.96 -2.06 7.38
N LEU A 88 -2.91 -2.84 7.33
CA LEU A 88 -2.66 -3.86 6.32
C LEU A 88 -2.99 -5.23 6.92
N VAL A 89 -4.02 -5.88 6.41
CA VAL A 89 -4.47 -7.20 6.88
C VAL A 89 -4.23 -8.22 5.79
N TYR A 90 -3.37 -9.21 6.04
CA TYR A 90 -3.14 -10.29 5.10
C TYR A 90 -3.92 -11.55 5.49
N ARG A 91 -4.41 -12.24 4.47
CA ARG A 91 -5.16 -13.49 4.61
C ARG A 91 -4.24 -14.64 5.00
N THR A 92 -4.67 -15.42 6.00
CA THR A 92 -4.01 -16.67 6.40
C THR A 92 -4.86 -17.90 6.10
N ASN A 93 -6.18 -17.74 6.04
CA ASN A 93 -7.14 -18.84 5.84
C ASN A 93 -8.06 -18.58 4.63
N SER A 94 -9.33 -18.21 4.89
CA SER A 94 -10.32 -18.00 3.85
C SER A 94 -10.62 -16.52 3.60
N GLU A 95 -11.24 -16.22 2.47
CA GLU A 95 -11.69 -14.86 2.12
C GLU A 95 -12.81 -14.39 3.04
N GLU A 96 -13.72 -15.30 3.41
CA GLU A 96 -14.80 -15.00 4.35
C GLU A 96 -14.26 -14.57 5.70
N GLN A 97 -13.25 -15.29 6.22
CA GLN A 97 -12.60 -14.93 7.47
C GLN A 97 -11.92 -13.58 7.39
N LEU A 98 -11.20 -13.30 6.31
CA LEU A 98 -10.61 -11.99 6.08
C LEU A 98 -11.69 -10.89 6.09
N ALA A 99 -12.79 -11.09 5.36
CA ALA A 99 -13.89 -10.14 5.29
C ALA A 99 -14.55 -9.90 6.68
N GLU A 100 -14.74 -10.96 7.46
CA GLU A 100 -15.27 -10.86 8.82
C GLU A 100 -14.34 -10.08 9.75
N CYS A 101 -13.05 -10.36 9.71
CA CYS A 101 -12.04 -9.70 10.55
C CYS A 101 -11.86 -8.22 10.26
N VAL A 102 -11.97 -7.79 9.00
CA VAL A 102 -11.77 -6.39 8.62
C VAL A 102 -13.02 -5.53 8.79
N ARG A 103 -14.20 -6.12 8.71
CA ARG A 103 -15.47 -5.38 8.81
C ARG A 103 -15.57 -4.47 10.04
N PRO A 104 -15.16 -4.89 11.27
CA PRO A 104 -15.17 -4.03 12.45
C PRO A 104 -14.23 -2.82 12.33
N LEU A 105 -13.17 -2.90 11.52
CA LEU A 105 -12.21 -1.82 11.34
C LEU A 105 -12.83 -0.60 10.67
N PHE A 106 -13.86 -0.78 9.85
CA PHE A 106 -14.58 0.33 9.22
C PHE A 106 -15.27 1.27 10.21
N SER A 107 -15.63 0.76 11.40
CA SER A 107 -16.18 1.60 12.45
C SER A 107 -15.17 2.56 13.06
N LEU A 108 -13.87 2.29 12.86
CA LEU A 108 -12.77 3.14 13.33
C LEU A 108 -12.45 4.26 12.34
N GLN A 109 -12.86 4.10 11.08
CA GLN A 109 -12.56 5.06 10.02
C GLN A 109 -13.24 6.40 10.27
N LYS A 110 -12.45 7.45 10.22
CA LYS A 110 -12.91 8.83 10.29
C LYS A 110 -12.36 9.60 9.09
N ARG A 111 -13.15 10.56 8.65
CA ARG A 111 -12.74 11.51 7.63
C ARG A 111 -12.57 12.86 8.29
N GLU A 112 -11.37 13.39 8.30
CA GLU A 112 -11.12 14.73 8.80
C GLU A 112 -11.65 15.79 7.82
N PRO A 113 -12.04 16.96 8.30
CA PRO A 113 -12.51 18.06 7.43
C PRO A 113 -11.41 18.44 6.42
N GLY A 114 -11.73 18.34 5.14
CA GLY A 114 -10.80 18.64 4.05
C GLY A 114 -10.01 17.44 3.49
N GLU A 115 -10.01 16.31 4.18
CA GLU A 115 -9.41 15.08 3.66
C GLU A 115 -10.35 14.37 2.67
N VAL A 116 -9.75 13.75 1.65
CA VAL A 116 -10.48 12.95 0.65
C VAL A 116 -10.67 11.51 1.11
N VAL A 117 -9.75 11.01 1.92
CA VAL A 117 -9.70 9.61 2.37
C VAL A 117 -10.06 9.47 3.85
N CYS A 118 -10.60 8.31 4.22
CA CYS A 118 -10.86 7.96 5.62
C CYS A 118 -9.62 7.32 6.25
N ARG A 119 -9.33 7.66 7.51
CA ARG A 119 -8.24 7.05 8.29
C ARG A 119 -8.78 6.35 9.54
N PRO A 120 -8.19 5.21 9.94
CA PRO A 120 -7.17 4.44 9.22
C PRO A 120 -7.71 3.87 7.91
N ALA A 121 -6.90 3.92 6.85
CA ALA A 121 -7.22 3.22 5.61
C ALA A 121 -6.98 1.71 5.79
N VAL A 122 -7.94 0.88 5.42
CA VAL A 122 -7.87 -0.58 5.59
C VAL A 122 -7.57 -1.24 4.25
N PHE A 123 -6.48 -1.99 4.19
CA PHE A 123 -6.05 -2.75 3.02
C PHE A 123 -6.08 -4.24 3.33
N CYS A 124 -6.66 -5.02 2.44
CA CYS A 124 -6.73 -6.47 2.53
C CYS A 124 -5.82 -7.09 1.48
N PHE A 125 -5.03 -8.08 1.87
CA PHE A 125 -4.08 -8.73 0.99
C PHE A 125 -4.36 -10.23 0.91
N ALA A 126 -4.25 -10.78 -0.29
CA ALA A 126 -4.43 -12.20 -0.53
C ALA A 126 -3.41 -13.09 0.20
N ASN A 127 -2.24 -12.53 0.51
CA ASN A 127 -1.16 -13.19 1.25
C ASN A 127 -0.12 -12.18 1.74
N THR A 128 0.86 -12.67 2.49
CA THR A 128 1.97 -11.85 3.02
C THR A 128 2.86 -11.25 1.93
N ASP A 129 2.98 -11.91 0.79
CA ASP A 129 3.85 -11.48 -0.31
C ASP A 129 3.36 -10.18 -0.95
N ALA A 130 2.02 -10.09 -1.16
CA ALA A 130 1.39 -8.88 -1.65
C ALA A 130 1.50 -7.73 -0.63
N ALA A 131 1.33 -8.02 0.67
CA ALA A 131 1.49 -7.02 1.72
C ALA A 131 2.95 -6.50 1.83
N LYS A 132 3.93 -7.40 1.73
CA LYS A 132 5.35 -7.03 1.71
C LYS A 132 5.70 -6.15 0.51
N GLU A 133 5.19 -6.47 -0.67
CA GLU A 133 5.40 -5.66 -1.86
C GLU A 133 4.80 -4.27 -1.72
N PHE A 134 3.60 -4.18 -1.17
CA PHE A 134 2.96 -2.89 -0.89
C PHE A 134 3.79 -2.04 0.08
N ILE A 135 4.33 -2.64 1.15
CA ILE A 135 5.21 -1.95 2.10
C ILE A 135 6.49 -1.48 1.42
N ARG A 136 7.07 -2.27 0.50
CA ARG A 136 8.25 -1.85 -0.28
C ARG A 136 7.94 -0.62 -1.12
N VAL A 137 6.79 -0.59 -1.79
CA VAL A 137 6.36 0.56 -2.59
C VAL A 137 6.20 1.81 -1.73
N ILE A 138 5.49 1.70 -0.62
CA ILE A 138 5.32 2.83 0.31
C ILE A 138 6.67 3.26 0.90
N GLY A 139 7.51 2.30 1.29
CA GLY A 139 8.86 2.58 1.79
C GLY A 139 9.73 3.29 0.75
N TRP A 140 9.69 2.83 -0.50
CA TRP A 140 10.42 3.46 -1.60
C TRP A 140 9.95 4.91 -1.79
N GLN A 141 8.65 5.13 -1.87
CA GLN A 141 8.07 6.45 -2.04
C GLN A 141 8.44 7.42 -0.90
N MET A 142 8.39 6.94 0.34
CA MET A 142 8.66 7.75 1.53
C MET A 142 10.15 8.03 1.73
N LEU A 143 10.99 7.06 1.39
CA LEU A 143 12.38 7.03 1.84
C LEU A 143 13.40 7.29 0.72
N THR A 144 12.99 7.44 -0.55
CA THR A 144 13.90 7.77 -1.66
C THR A 144 13.68 9.19 -2.19
N ASP A 145 14.73 9.84 -2.70
CA ASP A 145 14.65 11.16 -3.33
C ASP A 145 14.46 11.08 -4.85
N SER A 146 14.75 9.92 -5.43
CA SER A 146 14.74 9.73 -6.87
C SER A 146 13.36 9.30 -7.37
N GLN A 147 12.40 10.20 -7.32
CA GLN A 147 11.09 9.94 -7.91
C GLN A 147 11.09 10.54 -9.32
N ILE A 148 11.03 9.67 -10.32
CA ILE A 148 10.78 10.11 -11.71
C ILE A 148 9.29 10.44 -11.87
N ILE A 149 8.43 9.77 -11.09
CA ILE A 149 6.98 10.00 -11.03
C ILE A 149 6.60 10.00 -9.57
N ASP A 150 6.07 11.11 -9.11
CA ASP A 150 5.54 11.25 -7.75
C ASP A 150 4.17 10.60 -7.69
N ILE A 151 4.05 9.52 -6.91
CA ILE A 151 2.77 8.88 -6.61
C ILE A 151 2.32 9.42 -5.27
N ASP A 152 1.17 10.07 -5.26
CA ASP A 152 0.55 10.50 -4.01
C ASP A 152 0.06 9.27 -3.24
N CYS A 153 0.46 9.15 -1.97
CA CYS A 153 -0.06 8.10 -1.08
C CYS A 153 -1.59 8.14 -0.97
N GLU A 154 -2.22 9.29 -1.11
CA GLU A 154 -3.67 9.40 -1.13
C GLU A 154 -4.28 8.71 -2.34
N ASP A 155 -3.64 8.78 -3.51
CA ASP A 155 -4.12 8.08 -4.71
C ASP A 155 -4.02 6.57 -4.55
N VAL A 156 -2.93 6.08 -3.93
CA VAL A 156 -2.82 4.66 -3.56
C VAL A 156 -3.93 4.25 -2.59
N ILE A 157 -4.24 5.08 -1.60
CA ILE A 157 -5.33 4.82 -0.66
C ILE A 157 -6.68 4.77 -1.39
N LYS A 158 -6.96 5.71 -2.29
CA LYS A 158 -8.20 5.73 -3.07
C LYS A 158 -8.37 4.47 -3.92
N ALA A 159 -7.30 4.05 -4.60
CA ALA A 159 -7.34 2.91 -5.50
C ALA A 159 -7.49 1.55 -4.79
N PHE A 160 -7.00 1.43 -3.55
CA PHE A 160 -6.82 0.13 -2.91
C PHE A 160 -7.48 -0.03 -1.54
N ALA A 161 -7.75 1.06 -0.82
CA ALA A 161 -8.32 0.93 0.51
C ALA A 161 -9.74 0.39 0.46
N SER A 162 -10.01 -0.59 1.30
CA SER A 162 -11.36 -1.07 1.52
C SER A 162 -12.24 0.04 2.06
N GLN A 163 -13.38 0.26 1.42
CA GLN A 163 -14.37 1.27 1.82
C GLN A 163 -15.62 0.59 2.37
N ARG A 164 -16.46 1.35 3.07
CA ARG A 164 -17.70 0.86 3.65
C ARG A 164 -18.59 0.23 2.56
N GLY A 165 -18.80 -1.08 2.63
CA GLY A 165 -19.58 -1.86 1.67
C GLY A 165 -18.77 -2.50 0.53
N HIS A 166 -17.49 -2.13 0.37
CA HIS A 166 -16.61 -2.73 -0.62
C HIS A 166 -15.31 -3.15 0.05
N ILE A 167 -15.03 -4.43 0.05
CA ILE A 167 -13.77 -4.98 0.56
C ILE A 167 -12.98 -5.46 -0.64
N LEU A 168 -11.92 -4.71 -0.97
CA LEU A 168 -10.99 -5.09 -2.02
C LEU A 168 -9.91 -6.01 -1.43
N CYS A 169 -9.52 -7.04 -2.17
CA CYS A 169 -8.39 -7.90 -1.85
C CYS A 169 -7.27 -7.69 -2.85
N ILE A 170 -6.11 -7.34 -2.35
CA ILE A 170 -4.93 -7.05 -3.16
C ILE A 170 -4.11 -8.32 -3.30
N SER A 171 -3.86 -8.73 -4.55
CA SER A 171 -2.95 -9.82 -4.91
C SER A 171 -1.76 -9.30 -5.69
N LYS A 172 -0.61 -9.96 -5.51
CA LYS A 172 0.61 -9.68 -6.29
C LYS A 172 0.66 -10.60 -7.50
N LYS A 173 0.94 -10.04 -8.65
CA LYS A 173 1.17 -10.78 -9.90
C LYS A 173 2.44 -10.27 -10.58
N MET A 174 3.29 -11.19 -11.03
CA MET A 174 4.38 -10.86 -11.95
C MET A 174 3.79 -10.86 -13.35
N LEU A 175 3.99 -9.77 -14.07
CA LEU A 175 3.49 -9.63 -15.44
C LEU A 175 4.63 -9.92 -16.42
N ILE A 176 4.41 -10.91 -17.26
CA ILE A 176 5.30 -11.21 -18.39
C ILE A 176 4.68 -10.54 -19.60
N PRO A 177 5.44 -9.71 -20.35
CA PRO A 177 4.90 -8.86 -21.43
C PRO A 177 4.16 -9.57 -22.58
N GLN A 178 4.05 -10.89 -22.54
CA GLN A 178 3.44 -11.71 -23.61
C GLN A 178 2.36 -12.69 -23.13
N GLU A 179 2.02 -12.70 -21.85
CA GLU A 179 0.94 -13.54 -21.35
C GLU A 179 -0.39 -12.81 -21.53
N GLU A 180 -1.34 -13.45 -22.21
CA GLU A 180 -2.74 -13.02 -22.23
C GLU A 180 -3.26 -12.97 -20.78
N LEU A 181 -3.73 -11.81 -20.37
CA LEU A 181 -4.35 -11.63 -19.07
C LEU A 181 -5.62 -12.49 -19.02
N SER A 182 -5.80 -13.20 -17.92
CA SER A 182 -6.93 -14.13 -17.78
C SER A 182 -8.25 -13.36 -17.60
N THR A 183 -9.39 -14.01 -17.89
CA THR A 183 -10.74 -13.43 -17.67
C THR A 183 -10.97 -12.95 -16.23
N LYS A 184 -10.19 -13.43 -15.25
CA LYS A 184 -10.23 -12.94 -13.87
C LYS A 184 -9.69 -11.52 -13.70
N ASP A 185 -8.89 -11.05 -14.62
CA ASP A 185 -8.33 -9.68 -14.57
C ASP A 185 -9.40 -8.63 -14.92
N ALA A 186 -10.51 -9.03 -15.56
CA ALA A 186 -11.67 -8.16 -15.80
C ALA A 186 -12.42 -7.74 -14.51
N GLU A 187 -12.16 -8.40 -13.38
CA GLU A 187 -12.72 -8.06 -12.05
C GLU A 187 -11.84 -7.06 -11.27
N VAL A 188 -10.69 -6.66 -11.82
CA VAL A 188 -9.77 -5.73 -11.17
C VAL A 188 -10.39 -4.35 -11.07
N GLN A 189 -10.54 -3.85 -9.85
CA GLN A 189 -11.11 -2.53 -9.52
C GLN A 189 -10.03 -1.48 -9.26
N GLY A 190 -8.82 -1.91 -8.95
CA GLY A 190 -7.66 -1.05 -8.76
C GLY A 190 -6.37 -1.78 -9.08
N ALA A 191 -5.41 -1.08 -9.64
CA ALA A 191 -4.12 -1.67 -10.00
C ALA A 191 -2.96 -0.70 -9.73
N LEU A 192 -1.90 -1.22 -9.12
CA LEU A 192 -0.61 -0.54 -9.05
C LEU A 192 0.40 -1.36 -9.84
N LEU A 193 0.85 -0.78 -10.97
CA LEU A 193 1.84 -1.37 -11.85
C LEU A 193 3.22 -0.85 -11.47
N ILE A 194 4.12 -1.74 -11.11
CA ILE A 194 5.47 -1.43 -10.65
C ILE A 194 6.44 -1.88 -11.74
N PHE A 195 6.93 -0.93 -12.50
CA PHE A 195 7.95 -1.13 -13.51
C PHE A 195 9.32 -1.01 -12.87
N ARG A 196 10.16 -2.02 -13.06
CA ARG A 196 11.55 -2.01 -12.63
C ARG A 196 12.44 -2.08 -13.85
N GLY A 197 13.50 -1.29 -13.87
CA GLY A 197 14.47 -1.28 -14.96
C GLY A 197 15.57 -0.27 -14.75
N ASP A 198 16.57 -0.33 -15.60
CA ASP A 198 17.69 0.59 -15.65
C ASP A 198 17.36 1.87 -16.45
N GLU A 199 18.37 2.69 -16.70
CA GLU A 199 18.25 3.93 -17.46
C GLU A 199 17.80 3.74 -18.92
N GLN A 200 17.76 2.50 -19.42
CA GLN A 200 17.30 2.19 -20.78
C GLN A 200 15.77 2.03 -20.85
N LEU A 201 15.10 1.85 -19.69
CA LEU A 201 13.65 1.76 -19.66
C LEU A 201 13.03 3.12 -19.98
N SER A 202 12.52 3.25 -21.19
CA SER A 202 11.94 4.51 -21.65
C SER A 202 10.52 4.70 -21.12
N MET A 203 10.17 5.96 -20.83
CA MET A 203 8.79 6.34 -20.46
C MET A 203 7.77 5.93 -21.51
N PHE A 204 8.15 5.94 -22.79
CA PHE A 204 7.25 5.53 -23.87
C PHE A 204 6.91 4.03 -23.80
N GLU A 205 7.89 3.19 -23.50
CA GLU A 205 7.68 1.76 -23.30
C GLU A 205 6.80 1.47 -22.09
N VAL A 206 7.06 2.16 -20.96
CA VAL A 206 6.25 2.03 -19.74
C VAL A 206 4.80 2.44 -19.99
N CYS A 207 4.56 3.59 -20.63
CA CYS A 207 3.20 4.02 -20.96
C CYS A 207 2.49 3.02 -21.89
N GLY A 208 3.18 2.52 -22.92
CA GLY A 208 2.63 1.54 -23.84
C GLY A 208 2.25 0.22 -23.14
N GLN A 209 3.12 -0.29 -22.29
CA GLN A 209 2.85 -1.49 -21.50
C GLN A 209 1.73 -1.27 -20.47
N ALA A 210 1.71 -0.15 -19.78
CA ALA A 210 0.66 0.18 -18.83
C ALA A 210 -0.71 0.26 -19.53
N GLU A 211 -0.77 0.90 -20.70
CA GLU A 211 -2.00 0.98 -21.49
C GLU A 211 -2.47 -0.41 -21.98
N GLU A 212 -1.55 -1.24 -22.45
CA GLU A 212 -1.88 -2.61 -22.90
C GLU A 212 -2.44 -3.46 -21.75
N LEU A 213 -1.78 -3.44 -20.59
CA LEU A 213 -2.21 -4.17 -19.41
C LEU A 213 -3.57 -3.68 -18.89
N SER A 214 -3.78 -2.37 -18.91
CA SER A 214 -5.03 -1.77 -18.40
C SER A 214 -6.27 -2.11 -19.22
N ARG A 215 -6.11 -2.47 -20.51
CA ARG A 215 -7.24 -2.86 -21.38
C ARG A 215 -7.99 -4.10 -20.89
N SER A 216 -7.37 -4.92 -20.07
CA SER A 216 -7.98 -6.13 -19.52
C SER A 216 -8.72 -5.89 -18.20
N PHE A 217 -8.55 -4.75 -17.57
CA PHE A 217 -9.17 -4.44 -16.29
C PHE A 217 -10.60 -3.91 -16.46
N HIS A 218 -11.31 -3.79 -15.33
CA HIS A 218 -12.64 -3.17 -15.35
C HIS A 218 -12.56 -1.72 -15.85
N GLU A 219 -13.54 -1.26 -16.61
CA GLU A 219 -13.56 0.09 -17.22
C GLU A 219 -13.46 1.25 -16.21
N SER A 220 -13.88 1.01 -14.96
CA SER A 220 -13.80 1.97 -13.85
C SER A 220 -12.62 1.72 -12.91
N ALA A 221 -11.66 0.86 -13.29
CA ALA A 221 -10.52 0.57 -12.43
C ALA A 221 -9.59 1.78 -12.28
N ASP A 222 -9.23 2.09 -11.04
CA ASP A 222 -8.20 3.08 -10.75
C ASP A 222 -6.82 2.45 -10.97
N ILE A 223 -6.06 2.97 -11.94
CA ILE A 223 -4.77 2.44 -12.31
C ILE A 223 -3.68 3.45 -11.99
N ILE A 224 -2.75 3.02 -11.17
CA ILE A 224 -1.56 3.80 -10.80
C ILE A 224 -0.35 3.01 -11.30
N TRP A 225 0.68 3.71 -11.74
CA TRP A 225 1.92 3.06 -12.10
C TRP A 225 3.13 3.88 -11.66
N MET A 226 4.23 3.18 -11.42
CA MET A 226 5.47 3.77 -10.96
C MET A 226 6.67 3.08 -11.60
N ILE A 227 7.80 3.79 -11.62
CA ILE A 227 9.07 3.26 -12.09
C ILE A 227 10.06 3.24 -10.93
N ILE A 228 10.67 2.09 -10.69
CA ILE A 228 11.76 1.91 -9.73
C ILE A 228 13.03 1.58 -10.50
N GLY A 229 14.06 2.39 -10.33
CA GLY A 229 15.37 2.14 -10.93
C GLY A 229 16.04 0.89 -10.34
N CYS A 230 16.34 -0.10 -11.18
CA CYS A 230 17.12 -1.27 -10.81
C CYS A 230 17.74 -1.93 -12.05
N HIS A 231 18.69 -2.88 -11.84
CA HIS A 231 19.40 -3.53 -12.94
C HIS A 231 18.57 -4.58 -13.70
N GLU A 232 17.51 -5.12 -13.08
CA GLU A 232 16.67 -6.15 -13.68
C GLU A 232 15.35 -5.56 -14.16
N GLN A 233 15.03 -5.80 -15.43
CA GLN A 233 13.72 -5.39 -15.95
C GLN A 233 12.64 -6.36 -15.51
N SER A 234 11.62 -5.83 -14.87
CA SER A 234 10.44 -6.59 -14.47
C SER A 234 9.22 -5.71 -14.30
N VAL A 235 8.04 -6.29 -14.45
CA VAL A 235 6.78 -5.63 -14.14
C VAL A 235 6.06 -6.45 -13.08
N THR A 236 5.74 -5.82 -11.97
CA THR A 236 4.93 -6.40 -10.91
C THR A 236 3.64 -5.61 -10.79
N ALA A 237 2.51 -6.30 -10.71
CA ALA A 237 1.24 -5.67 -10.44
C ALA A 237 0.74 -6.04 -9.05
N LEU A 238 0.23 -5.05 -8.33
CA LEU A 238 -0.69 -5.24 -7.22
C LEU A 238 -2.09 -5.00 -7.76
N LEU A 239 -2.93 -6.04 -7.74
CA LEU A 239 -4.26 -6.05 -8.33
C LEU A 239 -5.32 -6.18 -7.23
N ALA A 240 -6.22 -5.22 -7.16
CA ALA A 240 -7.31 -5.21 -6.20
C ALA A 240 -8.61 -5.73 -6.86
N THR A 241 -9.17 -6.78 -6.31
CA THR A 241 -10.44 -7.39 -6.74
C THR A 241 -11.44 -7.35 -5.60
N ASN A 242 -12.72 -7.35 -5.92
CA ASN A 242 -13.78 -7.33 -4.92
C ASN A 242 -13.91 -8.68 -4.23
N LEU A 243 -13.82 -8.71 -2.88
CA LEU A 243 -14.04 -9.93 -2.09
C LEU A 243 -15.52 -10.34 -1.99
N THR A 244 -16.44 -9.41 -2.24
CA THR A 244 -17.85 -9.58 -1.88
C THR A 244 -18.67 -10.39 -2.87
N ASP A 245 -18.19 -10.65 -4.08
CA ASP A 245 -19.01 -11.30 -5.12
C ASP A 245 -19.01 -12.84 -5.07
N GLN A 246 -18.14 -13.48 -4.29
CA GLN A 246 -18.12 -14.95 -4.21
C GLN A 246 -18.76 -15.57 -2.94
N GLY A 247 -19.05 -14.79 -1.90
CA GLY A 247 -19.51 -15.33 -0.61
C GLY A 247 -20.86 -14.84 -0.08
N PHE A 248 -21.50 -13.84 -0.65
CA PHE A 248 -22.68 -13.19 -0.05
C PHE A 248 -24.05 -13.53 -0.66
N CYS A 249 -24.15 -14.48 -1.56
CA CYS A 249 -25.42 -14.87 -2.19
C CYS A 249 -26.32 -15.78 -1.35
N SER A 250 -26.14 -15.92 -0.04
CA SER A 250 -26.96 -16.88 0.72
C SER A 250 -27.56 -16.45 2.05
N CYS A 251 -27.63 -15.15 2.39
CA CYS A 251 -28.28 -14.70 3.63
C CYS A 251 -29.33 -13.61 3.47
N ASN A 252 -30.01 -13.48 2.34
CA ASN A 252 -31.25 -12.73 2.23
C ASN A 252 -32.42 -13.66 1.95
N GLY A 253 -32.78 -14.44 2.94
CA GLY A 253 -33.97 -15.29 2.97
C GLY A 253 -34.32 -15.58 4.41
N LEU A 254 -34.94 -14.61 5.10
CA LEU A 254 -36.04 -14.77 6.09
C LEU A 254 -36.37 -13.41 6.65
#